data_11a0f854e620fe7aecf5e365e8ffd6de
#
_entry.id   11a0f854e620fe7aecf5e365e8ffd6de
#
_cell.length_a   1.000
_cell.length_b   1.000
_cell.length_c   1.000
_cell.angle_alpha   90.00
_cell.angle_beta   90.00
_cell.angle_gamma   90.00
#
_symmetry.space_group_name_H-M   'P 1'
#
loop_
_entity.id
_entity.type
_entity.pdbx_description
1 polymer ?
#
loop_
_entity_poly.entity_id
_entity_poly.type
_entity_poly.pdbx_seq_one_letter_code
_entity_poly.pdbx_strand_id
1 'polypeptide(L)'
;MSNTIKIKATKATKAQLNSFARQALNGTLPDMPAAWECLNCDGTGKGSKRSDIETRKVTTPACSCWHFGYIKFAGFMADGQARFTIISKGNGKLPFWALSILPGFTCPGAGDCLVIKLAAAVSVGHKSSKVKDGWCYSFKAWRYPAAFFRQLQNTILIDTTAGRQQIMAEFHKLPQGATYRHLVDGDFRDAGHMSFFFRMLMSRPDVKAYGYSKSWPLFLDWAASGKPIPGNYVLNLSGGSKYGDDMADEMRQLVNADGLPVVRDSFLALPVSHKMPAGGKLSADWRAWAAELRQTAAAAGMPNVWPCPGKCGDCAGGVGVNIHACGSLNFNMPVVIGIH
;
A
#
# COMPACT_ATOMS: atom_id res chain seq x y z
N MET A 1 -35.33 24.87 -16.33
CA MET A 1 -34.28 23.90 -16.74
C MET A 1 -32.97 24.40 -16.17
N SER A 2 -32.46 23.78 -15.07
CA SER A 2 -31.21 24.20 -14.45
C SER A 2 -30.04 23.52 -15.18
N ASN A 3 -29.29 24.31 -15.93
CA ASN A 3 -28.02 23.86 -16.52
C ASN A 3 -26.98 23.67 -15.39
N THR A 4 -26.94 22.51 -14.82
CA THR A 4 -25.86 22.13 -13.89
C THR A 4 -24.60 21.91 -14.72
N ILE A 5 -23.73 22.90 -14.81
CA ILE A 5 -22.40 22.76 -15.38
C ILE A 5 -21.66 21.75 -14.49
N LYS A 6 -21.56 20.51 -14.95
CA LYS A 6 -20.70 19.53 -14.35
C LYS A 6 -19.26 19.93 -14.65
N ILE A 7 -18.64 20.71 -13.77
CA ILE A 7 -17.20 20.95 -13.80
C ILE A 7 -16.53 19.62 -13.54
N LYS A 8 -15.96 19.03 -14.59
CA LYS A 8 -15.13 17.83 -14.48
C LYS A 8 -13.92 18.20 -13.64
N ALA A 9 -13.86 17.70 -12.39
CA ALA A 9 -12.66 17.81 -11.58
C ALA A 9 -11.46 17.27 -12.39
N THR A 10 -10.53 18.14 -12.72
CA THR A 10 -9.33 17.79 -13.49
C THR A 10 -8.52 16.79 -12.68
N LYS A 11 -8.23 15.64 -13.28
CA LYS A 11 -7.44 14.60 -12.63
C LYS A 11 -5.99 15.08 -12.55
N ALA A 12 -5.39 15.04 -11.34
CA ALA A 12 -3.95 15.25 -11.20
C ALA A 12 -3.17 14.26 -12.07
N THR A 13 -2.24 14.77 -12.85
CA THR A 13 -1.37 13.93 -13.66
C THR A 13 -0.33 13.23 -12.77
N LYS A 14 0.16 12.08 -13.21
CA LYS A 14 1.19 11.34 -12.50
C LYS A 14 2.49 12.14 -12.34
N ALA A 15 2.84 12.93 -13.35
CA ALA A 15 4.00 13.81 -13.32
C ALA A 15 3.85 14.92 -12.25
N GLN A 16 2.68 15.55 -12.18
CA GLN A 16 2.37 16.53 -11.12
C GLN A 16 2.49 15.91 -9.72
N LEU A 17 1.94 14.71 -9.50
CA LEU A 17 2.01 14.03 -8.21
C LEU A 17 3.45 13.66 -7.82
N ASN A 18 4.26 13.19 -8.76
CA ASN A 18 5.67 12.90 -8.52
C ASN A 18 6.46 14.19 -8.19
N SER A 19 6.25 15.28 -8.94
CA SER A 19 6.90 16.55 -8.68
C SER A 19 6.50 17.11 -7.31
N PHE A 20 5.21 17.08 -6.99
CA PHE A 20 4.67 17.49 -5.71
C PHE A 20 5.29 16.69 -4.55
N ALA A 21 5.32 15.37 -4.68
CA ALA A 21 5.89 14.51 -3.64
C ALA A 21 7.37 14.78 -3.40
N ARG A 22 8.18 14.98 -4.46
CA ARG A 22 9.62 15.30 -4.31
C ARG A 22 9.84 16.59 -3.54
N GLN A 23 9.12 17.66 -3.85
CA GLN A 23 9.24 18.94 -3.17
C GLN A 23 8.83 18.80 -1.70
N ALA A 24 7.70 18.15 -1.43
CA ALA A 24 7.22 17.95 -0.06
C ALA A 24 8.17 17.08 0.78
N LEU A 25 8.77 16.03 0.21
CA LEU A 25 9.76 15.20 0.89
C LEU A 25 11.06 15.95 1.19
N ASN A 26 11.36 16.99 0.42
CA ASN A 26 12.49 17.92 0.67
C ASN A 26 12.13 19.04 1.65
N GLY A 27 10.97 18.97 2.31
CA GLY A 27 10.53 19.96 3.31
C GLY A 27 9.85 21.20 2.75
N THR A 28 9.63 21.28 1.44
CA THR A 28 8.99 22.42 0.80
C THR A 28 7.52 22.09 0.50
N LEU A 29 6.58 22.90 1.01
CA LEU A 29 5.18 22.78 0.58
C LEU A 29 5.06 23.32 -0.85
N PRO A 30 4.73 22.47 -1.85
CA PRO A 30 4.54 22.96 -3.21
C PRO A 30 3.25 23.76 -3.33
N ASP A 31 3.23 24.70 -4.28
CA ASP A 31 2.00 25.40 -4.63
C ASP A 31 0.92 24.42 -5.10
N MET A 32 -0.33 24.73 -4.77
CA MET A 32 -1.46 23.96 -5.24
C MET A 32 -1.64 24.18 -6.76
N PRO A 33 -1.59 23.13 -7.58
CA PRO A 33 -1.90 23.29 -8.99
C PRO A 33 -3.32 23.85 -9.18
N ALA A 34 -3.49 24.86 -10.05
CA ALA A 34 -4.79 25.45 -10.35
C ALA A 34 -5.84 24.41 -10.76
N ALA A 35 -5.40 23.33 -11.45
CA ALA A 35 -6.26 22.21 -11.84
C ALA A 35 -6.86 21.42 -10.64
N TRP A 36 -6.39 21.64 -9.42
CA TRP A 36 -6.90 21.00 -8.21
C TRP A 36 -7.98 21.81 -7.51
N GLU A 37 -8.20 23.05 -7.91
CA GLU A 37 -9.27 23.88 -7.36
C GLU A 37 -10.62 23.17 -7.45
N CYS A 38 -11.42 23.31 -6.43
CA CYS A 38 -12.73 22.70 -6.34
C CYS A 38 -13.77 23.74 -5.95
N LEU A 39 -14.49 24.23 -6.92
CA LEU A 39 -15.58 25.20 -6.71
C LEU A 39 -16.76 24.63 -5.90
N ASN A 40 -16.84 23.29 -5.78
CA ASN A 40 -17.93 22.64 -5.03
C ASN A 40 -17.76 22.73 -3.51
N CYS A 41 -16.56 22.84 -3.01
CA CYS A 41 -16.29 22.88 -1.57
C CYS A 41 -15.32 23.98 -1.14
N ASP A 42 -14.74 24.68 -2.08
CA ASP A 42 -13.75 25.74 -1.83
C ASP A 42 -12.73 25.36 -0.73
N GLY A 43 -12.20 24.15 -0.82
CA GLY A 43 -11.24 23.60 0.16
C GLY A 43 -11.82 23.20 1.50
N THR A 44 -13.08 23.48 1.81
CA THR A 44 -13.70 23.19 3.12
C THR A 44 -13.98 21.72 3.37
N GLY A 45 -13.99 20.89 2.31
CA GLY A 45 -14.37 19.47 2.38
C GLY A 45 -15.88 19.24 2.50
N LYS A 46 -16.68 20.31 2.53
CA LYS A 46 -18.14 20.21 2.53
C LYS A 46 -18.62 20.49 1.11
N GLY A 47 -19.24 19.51 0.47
CA GLY A 47 -19.88 19.70 -0.83
C GLY A 47 -21.12 20.60 -0.71
N SER A 48 -21.70 20.91 -1.86
CA SER A 48 -22.95 21.68 -1.90
C SER A 48 -24.06 20.95 -1.17
N LYS A 49 -24.89 21.69 -0.45
CA LYS A 49 -26.06 21.13 0.23
C LYS A 49 -26.98 20.44 -0.78
N ARG A 50 -27.42 19.25 -0.46
CA ARG A 50 -28.41 18.49 -1.24
C ARG A 50 -29.64 18.30 -0.38
N SER A 51 -30.81 18.61 -0.94
CA SER A 51 -32.11 18.27 -0.35
C SER A 51 -32.64 17.02 -1.04
N ASP A 52 -32.99 16.04 -0.25
CA ASP A 52 -33.76 14.89 -0.71
C ASP A 52 -35.23 15.30 -0.75
N ILE A 53 -35.86 15.16 -1.91
CA ILE A 53 -37.24 15.65 -2.16
C ILE A 53 -38.26 14.77 -1.39
N GLU A 54 -37.99 13.47 -1.25
CA GLU A 54 -38.90 12.53 -0.61
C GLU A 54 -38.84 12.64 0.93
N THR A 55 -37.63 12.73 1.48
CA THR A 55 -37.41 12.78 2.93
C THR A 55 -37.33 14.19 3.51
N ARG A 56 -37.30 15.22 2.69
CA ARG A 56 -37.05 16.64 3.03
C ARG A 56 -35.76 16.87 3.83
N LYS A 57 -34.86 15.89 3.83
CA LYS A 57 -33.60 15.94 4.57
C LYS A 57 -32.55 16.70 3.77
N VAL A 58 -31.98 17.73 4.38
CA VAL A 58 -30.83 18.46 3.80
C VAL A 58 -29.54 17.79 4.27
N THR A 59 -28.73 17.31 3.33
CA THR A 59 -27.43 16.72 3.63
C THR A 59 -26.33 17.54 2.96
N THR A 60 -25.19 17.63 3.62
CA THR A 60 -23.97 18.21 3.05
C THR A 60 -22.96 17.08 2.86
N PRO A 61 -22.85 16.52 1.65
CA PRO A 61 -21.95 15.40 1.43
C PRO A 61 -20.50 15.84 1.61
N ALA A 62 -19.65 14.93 2.11
CA ALA A 62 -18.22 15.17 2.19
C ALA A 62 -17.63 15.29 0.78
N CYS A 63 -16.72 16.25 0.59
CA CYS A 63 -15.95 16.41 -0.63
C CYS A 63 -14.55 15.80 -0.42
N SER A 64 -14.16 14.87 -1.29
CA SER A 64 -12.85 14.22 -1.27
C SER A 64 -12.00 14.66 -2.49
N CYS A 65 -11.97 15.97 -2.75
CA CYS A 65 -11.26 16.56 -3.87
C CYS A 65 -9.77 16.82 -3.58
N TRP A 66 -9.01 17.15 -4.60
CA TRP A 66 -7.61 17.54 -4.51
C TRP A 66 -7.41 18.81 -3.70
N HIS A 67 -8.28 19.81 -3.85
CA HIS A 67 -8.25 21.06 -3.11
C HIS A 67 -8.31 20.81 -1.58
N PHE A 68 -9.31 20.08 -1.13
CA PHE A 68 -9.44 19.75 0.29
C PHE A 68 -8.28 18.91 0.81
N GLY A 69 -7.80 17.94 0.01
CA GLY A 69 -6.61 17.16 0.32
C GLY A 69 -5.37 18.03 0.50
N TYR A 70 -5.16 18.98 -0.40
CA TYR A 70 -4.06 19.95 -0.32
C TYR A 70 -4.14 20.82 0.94
N ILE A 71 -5.29 21.42 1.25
CA ILE A 71 -5.45 22.26 2.46
C ILE A 71 -5.10 21.49 3.73
N LYS A 72 -5.57 20.25 3.85
CA LYS A 72 -5.19 19.39 4.98
C LYS A 72 -3.69 19.10 5.02
N PHE A 73 -3.09 18.82 3.87
CA PHE A 73 -1.67 18.54 3.78
C PHE A 73 -0.83 19.79 4.08
N ALA A 74 -1.24 20.97 3.64
CA ALA A 74 -0.59 22.24 3.99
C ALA A 74 -0.61 22.49 5.50
N GLY A 75 -1.74 22.21 6.17
CA GLY A 75 -1.82 22.27 7.62
C GLY A 75 -0.85 21.30 8.32
N PHE A 76 -0.72 20.08 7.79
CA PHE A 76 0.29 19.12 8.28
C PHE A 76 1.73 19.64 8.09
N MET A 77 2.04 20.18 6.93
CA MET A 77 3.38 20.73 6.65
C MET A 77 3.73 21.92 7.56
N ALA A 78 2.73 22.67 8.01
CA ALA A 78 2.92 23.85 8.86
C ALA A 78 3.26 23.49 10.32
N ASP A 79 2.68 22.43 10.88
CA ASP A 79 2.81 22.11 12.31
C ASP A 79 3.26 20.66 12.59
N GLY A 80 3.43 19.83 11.57
CA GLY A 80 3.85 18.44 11.70
C GLY A 80 2.77 17.49 12.30
N GLN A 81 1.55 18.00 12.56
CA GLN A 81 0.47 17.19 13.11
C GLN A 81 -0.31 16.48 12.02
N ALA A 82 -0.49 15.18 12.15
CA ALA A 82 -1.20 14.37 11.16
C ALA A 82 -2.64 14.89 10.91
N ARG A 83 -2.97 15.11 9.66
CA ARG A 83 -4.31 15.53 9.19
C ARG A 83 -5.07 14.40 8.49
N PHE A 84 -4.36 13.34 8.12
CA PHE A 84 -4.93 12.12 7.55
C PHE A 84 -4.70 10.97 8.52
N THR A 85 -5.61 9.99 8.53
CA THR A 85 -5.48 8.80 9.35
C THR A 85 -4.15 8.09 9.07
N ILE A 86 -3.32 7.88 10.09
CA ILE A 86 -2.00 7.24 9.97
C ILE A 86 -2.17 5.74 9.74
N ILE A 87 -2.81 5.04 10.67
CA ILE A 87 -3.15 3.62 10.58
C ILE A 87 -4.64 3.52 10.38
N SER A 88 -5.08 2.96 9.26
CA SER A 88 -6.49 2.83 8.93
C SER A 88 -6.95 1.38 9.00
N LYS A 89 -8.16 1.15 9.51
CA LYS A 89 -8.86 -0.10 9.26
C LYS A 89 -9.14 -0.17 7.77
N GLY A 90 -8.85 -1.31 7.15
CA GLY A 90 -9.03 -1.51 5.72
C GLY A 90 -10.51 -1.41 5.29
N ASN A 91 -10.76 -1.82 4.10
CA ASN A 91 -12.10 -1.85 3.49
C ASN A 91 -12.61 -3.30 3.42
N GLY A 92 -13.73 -3.54 2.73
CA GLY A 92 -14.29 -4.88 2.56
C GLY A 92 -13.37 -5.90 1.87
N LYS A 93 -12.26 -5.46 1.24
CA LYS A 93 -11.22 -6.34 0.67
C LYS A 93 -10.06 -6.60 1.63
N LEU A 94 -9.83 -5.68 2.56
CA LEU A 94 -8.72 -5.70 3.52
C LEU A 94 -9.30 -5.44 4.92
N PRO A 95 -9.85 -6.44 5.61
CA PRO A 95 -10.60 -6.25 6.87
C PRO A 95 -9.72 -6.03 8.10
N PHE A 96 -8.45 -5.69 7.93
CA PHE A 96 -7.47 -5.50 8.99
C PHE A 96 -6.87 -4.09 8.96
N TRP A 97 -6.12 -3.78 10.00
CA TRP A 97 -5.44 -2.49 10.15
C TRP A 97 -4.23 -2.41 9.24
N ALA A 98 -3.95 -1.23 8.73
CA ALA A 98 -2.88 -1.06 7.75
C ALA A 98 -2.25 0.33 7.79
N LEU A 99 -0.95 0.38 7.56
CA LEU A 99 -0.19 1.59 7.28
C LEU A 99 0.25 1.56 5.81
N SER A 100 0.24 2.71 5.17
CA SER A 100 0.77 2.93 3.83
C SER A 100 1.66 4.15 3.80
N ILE A 101 2.74 4.07 3.06
CA ILE A 101 3.66 5.16 2.76
C ILE A 101 3.79 5.31 1.24
N LEU A 102 4.49 6.32 0.80
CA LEU A 102 4.55 6.69 -0.61
C LEU A 102 5.34 5.65 -1.43
N PRO A 103 4.72 4.88 -2.33
CA PRO A 103 5.41 3.88 -3.12
C PRO A 103 6.40 4.51 -4.11
N GLY A 104 7.44 3.77 -4.46
CA GLY A 104 8.52 4.20 -5.34
C GLY A 104 9.59 5.00 -4.62
N PHE A 105 9.24 6.00 -3.84
CA PHE A 105 10.17 6.79 -3.03
C PHE A 105 10.74 6.03 -1.84
N THR A 106 10.05 4.98 -1.41
CA THR A 106 10.40 4.15 -0.25
C THR A 106 10.66 2.69 -0.64
N CYS A 107 10.95 2.39 -1.90
CA CYS A 107 11.08 1.02 -2.41
C CYS A 107 12.48 0.75 -3.00
N PRO A 108 13.56 0.72 -2.20
CA PRO A 108 14.92 0.58 -2.71
C PRO A 108 15.18 -0.77 -3.41
N GLY A 109 14.41 -1.81 -3.06
CA GLY A 109 14.52 -3.14 -3.63
C GLY A 109 13.70 -3.37 -4.91
N ALA A 110 12.93 -2.38 -5.36
CA ALA A 110 12.08 -2.55 -6.52
C ALA A 110 12.88 -2.61 -7.82
N GLY A 111 12.70 -3.68 -8.61
CA GLY A 111 13.21 -3.84 -9.96
C GLY A 111 12.22 -3.28 -10.96
N ASP A 112 11.29 -4.10 -11.42
CA ASP A 112 10.23 -3.69 -12.36
C ASP A 112 9.11 -2.96 -11.65
N CYS A 113 9.32 -1.67 -11.38
CA CYS A 113 8.37 -0.81 -10.69
C CYS A 113 7.95 0.37 -11.57
N LEU A 114 6.66 0.46 -11.86
CA LEU A 114 6.09 1.53 -12.68
C LEU A 114 6.36 2.93 -12.11
N VAL A 115 6.32 3.10 -10.79
CA VAL A 115 6.53 4.42 -10.14
C VAL A 115 7.98 4.87 -10.33
N ILE A 116 8.96 3.98 -10.11
CA ILE A 116 10.38 4.29 -10.29
C ILE A 116 10.68 4.58 -11.76
N LYS A 117 10.20 3.76 -12.68
CA LYS A 117 10.38 3.96 -14.12
C LYS A 117 9.76 5.28 -14.58
N LEU A 118 8.57 5.64 -14.10
CA LEU A 118 7.93 6.92 -14.41
C LEU A 118 8.70 8.11 -13.82
N ALA A 119 9.19 8.00 -12.61
CA ALA A 119 10.00 9.05 -11.98
C ALA A 119 11.31 9.29 -12.75
N ALA A 120 11.98 8.23 -13.20
CA ALA A 120 13.17 8.31 -14.03
C ALA A 120 12.83 8.88 -15.42
N ALA A 121 11.74 8.44 -16.06
CA ALA A 121 11.29 8.94 -17.34
C ALA A 121 10.98 10.44 -17.34
N VAL A 122 10.36 10.93 -16.26
CA VAL A 122 10.09 12.37 -16.08
C VAL A 122 11.39 13.16 -15.94
N SER A 123 12.37 12.63 -15.19
CA SER A 123 13.65 13.33 -14.99
C SER A 123 14.50 13.43 -16.25
N VAL A 124 14.34 12.50 -17.21
CA VAL A 124 15.08 12.46 -18.48
C VAL A 124 14.24 12.89 -19.69
N GLY A 125 13.03 13.39 -19.47
CA GLY A 125 12.15 13.88 -20.56
C GLY A 125 11.51 12.79 -21.42
N HIS A 126 11.51 11.52 -21.00
CA HIS A 126 10.87 10.45 -21.74
C HIS A 126 9.33 10.48 -21.61
N LYS A 127 8.63 10.26 -22.73
CA LYS A 127 7.16 10.13 -22.73
C LYS A 127 6.75 8.82 -22.01
N SER A 128 5.71 8.88 -21.19
CA SER A 128 5.19 7.78 -20.38
C SER A 128 4.78 6.50 -21.16
N SER A 129 4.59 6.62 -22.49
CA SER A 129 4.24 5.49 -23.37
C SER A 129 5.30 4.41 -23.50
N LYS A 130 6.56 4.71 -23.12
CA LYS A 130 7.68 3.73 -23.17
C LYS A 130 7.83 2.90 -21.89
N VAL A 131 7.01 3.14 -20.85
CA VAL A 131 7.08 2.45 -19.54
C VAL A 131 6.02 1.34 -19.48
N LYS A 132 5.92 0.51 -20.53
CA LYS A 132 4.89 -0.53 -20.60
C LYS A 132 5.16 -1.72 -19.67
N ASP A 133 6.42 -2.00 -19.36
CA ASP A 133 6.83 -3.24 -18.69
C ASP A 133 6.91 -3.14 -17.17
N GLY A 134 6.72 -1.96 -16.59
CA GLY A 134 6.71 -1.77 -15.15
C GLY A 134 5.30 -1.78 -14.58
N TRP A 135 5.09 -2.45 -13.48
CA TRP A 135 3.80 -2.44 -12.80
C TRP A 135 3.95 -2.07 -11.31
N CYS A 136 2.94 -1.40 -10.78
CA CYS A 136 2.80 -1.14 -9.36
C CYS A 136 1.32 -0.91 -9.07
N TYR A 137 0.69 -1.83 -8.33
CA TYR A 137 -0.73 -1.68 -8.00
C TYR A 137 -0.99 -0.47 -7.09
N SER A 138 -0.05 -0.17 -6.19
CA SER A 138 -0.12 0.96 -5.26
C SER A 138 -0.21 2.30 -5.96
N PHE A 139 0.39 2.42 -7.13
CA PHE A 139 0.33 3.62 -7.93
C PHE A 139 -1.08 3.95 -8.44
N LYS A 140 -1.94 2.95 -8.58
CA LYS A 140 -3.35 3.17 -8.93
C LYS A 140 -4.11 3.89 -7.81
N ALA A 141 -3.66 3.81 -6.55
CA ALA A 141 -4.26 4.50 -5.42
C ALA A 141 -4.09 6.04 -5.49
N TRP A 142 -3.06 6.54 -6.18
CA TRP A 142 -2.83 7.98 -6.34
C TRP A 142 -3.89 8.73 -7.15
N ARG A 143 -4.81 8.04 -7.79
CA ARG A 143 -6.02 8.67 -8.36
C ARG A 143 -6.96 9.23 -7.29
N TYR A 144 -6.78 8.83 -6.02
CA TYR A 144 -7.56 9.29 -4.89
C TYR A 144 -6.75 10.27 -4.05
N PRO A 145 -7.17 11.54 -3.92
CA PRO A 145 -6.43 12.56 -3.16
C PRO A 145 -6.11 12.12 -1.73
N ALA A 146 -7.09 11.58 -1.02
CA ALA A 146 -6.90 11.12 0.35
C ALA A 146 -5.85 10.00 0.48
N ALA A 147 -5.73 9.11 -0.51
CA ALA A 147 -4.71 8.07 -0.51
C ALA A 147 -3.32 8.66 -0.74
N PHE A 148 -3.19 9.54 -1.74
CA PHE A 148 -1.91 10.19 -2.06
C PHE A 148 -1.37 11.01 -0.88
N PHE A 149 -2.18 11.94 -0.36
CA PHE A 149 -1.74 12.82 0.72
C PHE A 149 -1.50 12.07 2.04
N ARG A 150 -2.28 11.03 2.34
CA ARG A 150 -2.03 10.16 3.49
C ARG A 150 -0.69 9.44 3.39
N GLN A 151 -0.40 8.85 2.23
CA GLN A 151 0.88 8.17 2.01
C GLN A 151 2.05 9.14 2.11
N LEU A 152 1.93 10.33 1.54
CA LEU A 152 2.94 11.37 1.61
C LEU A 152 3.16 11.87 3.05
N GLN A 153 2.08 12.19 3.78
CA GLN A 153 2.13 12.54 5.20
C GLN A 153 2.85 11.46 6.01
N ASN A 154 2.44 10.19 5.86
CA ASN A 154 3.03 9.10 6.63
C ASN A 154 4.53 8.90 6.30
N THR A 155 4.93 9.15 5.05
CA THR A 155 6.35 9.10 4.66
C THR A 155 7.15 10.18 5.38
N ILE A 156 6.62 11.41 5.47
CA ILE A 156 7.28 12.52 6.18
C ILE A 156 7.29 12.27 7.70
N LEU A 157 6.20 11.75 8.27
CA LEU A 157 6.14 11.44 9.71
C LEU A 157 7.23 10.46 10.14
N ILE A 158 7.56 9.47 9.32
CA ILE A 158 8.60 8.48 9.63
C ILE A 158 9.98 9.13 9.73
N ASP A 159 10.22 10.26 9.08
CA ASP A 159 11.52 10.93 9.03
C ASP A 159 11.78 11.82 10.24
N THR A 160 10.77 12.08 11.08
CA THR A 160 10.89 12.92 12.26
C THR A 160 10.61 12.17 13.56
N THR A 161 11.26 12.57 14.66
CA THR A 161 10.99 11.98 15.98
C THR A 161 9.55 12.20 16.42
N ALA A 162 9.01 13.41 16.26
CA ALA A 162 7.64 13.74 16.60
C ALA A 162 6.63 12.94 15.74
N GLY A 163 6.93 12.77 14.46
CA GLY A 163 6.10 11.95 13.57
C GLY A 163 6.10 10.48 13.94
N ARG A 164 7.26 9.92 14.28
CA ARG A 164 7.37 8.53 14.80
C ARG A 164 6.57 8.33 16.08
N GLN A 165 6.53 9.32 16.97
CA GLN A 165 5.70 9.29 18.17
C GLN A 165 4.20 9.24 17.83
N GLN A 166 3.75 10.01 16.83
CA GLN A 166 2.36 9.97 16.36
C GLN A 166 2.00 8.59 15.77
N ILE A 167 2.88 8.01 14.95
CA ILE A 167 2.67 6.65 14.40
C ILE A 167 2.58 5.62 15.53
N MET A 168 3.49 5.69 16.50
CA MET A 168 3.51 4.79 17.65
C MET A 168 2.23 4.92 18.48
N ALA A 169 1.78 6.14 18.74
CA ALA A 169 0.54 6.39 19.48
C ALA A 169 -0.69 5.80 18.76
N GLU A 170 -0.77 5.91 17.43
CA GLU A 170 -1.85 5.28 16.66
C GLU A 170 -1.76 3.75 16.67
N PHE A 171 -0.55 3.19 16.62
CA PHE A 171 -0.35 1.75 16.69
C PHE A 171 -0.78 1.17 18.04
N HIS A 172 -0.50 1.87 19.14
CA HIS A 172 -0.92 1.45 20.48
C HIS A 172 -2.43 1.49 20.69
N LYS A 173 -3.19 2.23 19.89
CA LYS A 173 -4.67 2.23 19.92
C LYS A 173 -5.30 1.02 19.23
N LEU A 174 -4.51 0.19 18.55
CA LEU A 174 -5.05 -1.01 17.90
C LEU A 174 -5.69 -1.95 18.93
N PRO A 175 -6.82 -2.60 18.59
CA PRO A 175 -7.41 -3.62 19.46
C PRO A 175 -6.43 -4.72 19.81
N GLN A 176 -6.60 -5.35 20.98
CA GLN A 176 -5.82 -6.50 21.37
C GLN A 176 -5.98 -7.63 20.34
N GLY A 177 -4.87 -8.28 19.97
CA GLY A 177 -4.86 -9.35 18.97
C GLY A 177 -5.15 -8.89 17.54
N ALA A 178 -5.10 -7.58 17.27
CA ALA A 178 -5.37 -7.05 15.93
C ALA A 178 -4.47 -7.66 14.86
N THR A 179 -5.04 -7.89 13.67
CA THR A 179 -4.24 -8.17 12.47
C THR A 179 -3.82 -6.86 11.83
N TYR A 180 -2.52 -6.71 11.59
CA TYR A 180 -1.91 -5.52 11.04
C TYR A 180 -1.10 -5.83 9.78
N ARG A 181 -1.43 -5.21 8.66
CA ARG A 181 -0.62 -5.26 7.45
C ARG A 181 0.34 -4.10 7.41
N HIS A 182 1.62 -4.43 7.56
CA HIS A 182 2.68 -3.44 7.48
C HIS A 182 2.99 -3.10 6.01
N LEU A 183 3.00 -1.81 5.70
CA LEU A 183 3.31 -1.25 4.38
C LEU A 183 2.46 -1.87 3.24
N VAL A 184 1.15 -1.56 3.24
CA VAL A 184 0.28 -1.92 2.09
C VAL A 184 0.81 -1.29 0.80
N ASP A 185 1.28 -0.05 0.90
CA ASP A 185 1.97 0.70 -0.15
C ASP A 185 3.31 1.18 0.39
N GLY A 186 4.35 1.21 -0.47
CA GLY A 186 5.72 1.48 -0.07
C GLY A 186 6.45 0.22 0.41
N ASP A 187 7.68 0.40 0.94
CA ASP A 187 8.54 -0.68 1.44
C ASP A 187 9.48 -0.14 2.52
N PHE A 188 10.26 -0.98 3.17
CA PHE A 188 11.34 -0.56 4.05
C PHE A 188 12.40 0.20 3.24
N ARG A 189 12.58 1.48 3.57
CA ARG A 189 13.45 2.37 2.81
C ARG A 189 14.93 2.22 3.18
N ASP A 190 15.20 2.10 4.49
CA ASP A 190 16.53 2.05 5.08
C ASP A 190 16.52 1.38 6.45
N ALA A 191 17.70 1.16 7.04
CA ALA A 191 17.85 0.52 8.34
C ALA A 191 17.21 1.31 9.49
N GLY A 192 17.19 2.65 9.42
CA GLY A 192 16.53 3.50 10.42
C GLY A 192 15.01 3.35 10.40
N HIS A 193 14.45 3.24 9.21
CA HIS A 193 13.04 2.94 8.97
C HIS A 193 12.67 1.55 9.52
N MET A 194 13.48 0.53 9.18
CA MET A 194 13.29 -0.83 9.69
C MET A 194 13.39 -0.89 11.21
N SER A 195 14.40 -0.25 11.80
CA SER A 195 14.59 -0.17 13.24
C SER A 195 13.39 0.43 13.97
N PHE A 196 12.81 1.50 13.43
CA PHE A 196 11.62 2.11 14.00
C PHE A 196 10.43 1.13 13.96
N PHE A 197 10.16 0.52 12.83
CA PHE A 197 9.01 -0.37 12.69
C PHE A 197 9.16 -1.66 13.48
N PHE A 198 10.35 -2.23 13.56
CA PHE A 198 10.54 -3.43 14.37
C PHE A 198 10.36 -3.15 15.86
N ARG A 199 10.85 -2.01 16.37
CA ARG A 199 10.56 -1.58 17.74
C ARG A 199 9.06 -1.35 17.97
N MET A 200 8.37 -0.77 17.00
CA MET A 200 6.90 -0.60 17.08
C MET A 200 6.19 -1.95 17.17
N LEU A 201 6.56 -2.93 16.36
CA LEU A 201 5.96 -4.27 16.41
C LEU A 201 6.28 -5.01 17.72
N MET A 202 7.53 -4.92 18.19
CA MET A 202 7.93 -5.52 19.47
C MET A 202 7.22 -4.91 20.69
N SER A 203 6.79 -3.64 20.61
CA SER A 203 6.03 -2.99 21.70
C SER A 203 4.61 -3.53 21.87
N ARG A 204 4.09 -4.28 20.89
CA ARG A 204 2.76 -4.91 20.89
C ARG A 204 2.83 -6.32 20.33
N PRO A 205 3.39 -7.28 21.10
CA PRO A 205 3.55 -8.66 20.63
C PRO A 205 2.22 -9.40 20.40
N ASP A 206 1.13 -8.88 20.94
CA ASP A 206 -0.23 -9.36 20.71
C ASP A 206 -0.76 -9.05 19.29
N VAL A 207 -0.22 -8.02 18.62
CA VAL A 207 -0.62 -7.63 17.26
C VAL A 207 0.04 -8.59 16.25
N LYS A 208 -0.78 -9.27 15.46
CA LYS A 208 -0.28 -10.17 14.40
C LYS A 208 0.03 -9.35 13.15
N ALA A 209 1.31 -9.14 12.89
CA ALA A 209 1.77 -8.33 11.79
C ALA A 209 2.24 -9.16 10.60
N TYR A 210 1.99 -8.68 9.38
CA TYR A 210 2.59 -9.23 8.17
C TYR A 210 2.83 -8.12 7.15
N GLY A 211 3.75 -8.39 6.22
CA GLY A 211 4.07 -7.44 5.17
C GLY A 211 4.63 -8.11 3.93
N TYR A 212 4.96 -7.27 2.96
CA TYR A 212 5.59 -7.66 1.72
C TYR A 212 6.79 -6.76 1.50
N SER A 213 7.92 -7.32 1.11
CA SER A 213 9.11 -6.51 0.86
C SER A 213 9.89 -6.98 -0.36
N LYS A 214 10.51 -6.02 -1.04
CA LYS A 214 11.54 -6.18 -2.04
C LYS A 214 12.91 -5.69 -1.53
N SER A 215 12.96 -5.13 -0.32
CA SER A 215 14.16 -4.53 0.29
C SER A 215 14.96 -5.59 1.06
N TRP A 216 15.23 -6.74 0.42
CA TRP A 216 15.80 -7.93 1.04
C TRP A 216 17.15 -7.71 1.72
N PRO A 217 18.13 -6.96 1.16
CA PRO A 217 19.39 -6.72 1.86
C PRO A 217 19.22 -6.09 3.23
N LEU A 218 18.20 -5.24 3.43
CA LEU A 218 17.97 -4.63 4.75
C LEU A 218 17.64 -5.66 5.83
N PHE A 219 16.96 -6.75 5.46
CA PHE A 219 16.65 -7.84 6.40
C PHE A 219 17.88 -8.69 6.68
N LEU A 220 18.68 -9.00 5.66
CA LEU A 220 19.92 -9.76 5.80
C LEU A 220 20.95 -8.99 6.63
N ASP A 221 21.16 -7.72 6.35
CA ASP A 221 22.04 -6.82 7.11
C ASP A 221 21.56 -6.68 8.57
N TRP A 222 20.24 -6.60 8.77
CA TRP A 222 19.64 -6.54 10.10
C TRP A 222 19.95 -7.81 10.90
N ALA A 223 19.72 -8.98 10.33
CA ALA A 223 20.00 -10.26 10.94
C ALA A 223 21.51 -10.45 11.19
N ALA A 224 22.36 -10.12 10.21
CA ALA A 224 23.82 -10.19 10.34
C ALA A 224 24.36 -9.26 11.44
N SER A 225 23.64 -8.16 11.75
CA SER A 225 23.99 -7.28 12.88
C SER A 225 23.58 -7.83 14.25
N GLY A 226 23.04 -9.05 14.33
CA GLY A 226 22.58 -9.68 15.55
C GLY A 226 21.30 -9.09 16.17
N LYS A 227 20.59 -8.22 15.42
CA LYS A 227 19.35 -7.59 15.91
C LYS A 227 18.16 -8.52 15.70
N PRO A 228 17.25 -8.61 16.68
CA PRO A 228 16.09 -9.50 16.55
C PRO A 228 15.08 -8.98 15.53
N ILE A 229 14.54 -9.90 14.73
CA ILE A 229 13.32 -9.66 13.94
C ILE A 229 12.12 -9.99 14.84
N PRO A 230 11.07 -9.14 14.89
CA PRO A 230 9.94 -9.38 15.77
C PRO A 230 9.27 -10.74 15.56
N GLY A 231 8.97 -11.49 16.64
CA GLY A 231 8.30 -12.79 16.58
C GLY A 231 6.85 -12.71 16.05
N ASN A 232 6.24 -11.55 16.15
CA ASN A 232 4.89 -11.29 15.67
C ASN A 232 4.83 -10.75 14.23
N TYR A 233 5.92 -10.86 13.43
CA TYR A 233 5.99 -10.39 12.06
C TYR A 233 6.22 -11.53 11.05
N VAL A 234 5.38 -11.58 10.02
CA VAL A 234 5.49 -12.51 8.89
C VAL A 234 5.81 -11.75 7.62
N LEU A 235 6.89 -12.12 6.95
CA LEU A 235 7.34 -11.51 5.72
C LEU A 235 6.95 -12.35 4.50
N ASN A 236 6.45 -11.70 3.47
CA ASN A 236 6.28 -12.26 2.14
C ASN A 236 7.31 -11.63 1.19
N LEU A 237 8.05 -12.44 0.45
CA LEU A 237 8.95 -11.97 -0.58
C LEU A 237 8.11 -11.47 -1.75
N SER A 238 8.20 -10.18 -2.04
CA SER A 238 7.40 -9.56 -3.10
C SER A 238 8.08 -9.73 -4.45
N GLY A 239 7.38 -10.28 -5.43
CA GLY A 239 7.87 -10.43 -6.80
C GLY A 239 8.20 -9.11 -7.48
N GLY A 240 9.09 -9.15 -8.47
CA GLY A 240 9.61 -7.97 -9.16
C GLY A 240 10.64 -7.20 -8.32
N SER A 241 11.31 -7.86 -7.38
CA SER A 241 12.53 -7.37 -6.74
C SER A 241 13.66 -7.30 -7.76
N LYS A 242 14.60 -6.39 -7.53
CA LYS A 242 15.83 -6.32 -8.34
C LYS A 242 16.90 -7.36 -7.96
N TYR A 243 16.64 -8.11 -6.90
CA TYR A 243 17.54 -9.15 -6.38
C TYR A 243 17.10 -10.53 -6.91
N GLY A 244 18.08 -11.41 -7.13
CA GLY A 244 17.87 -12.74 -7.71
C GLY A 244 17.41 -13.80 -6.71
N ASP A 245 17.31 -15.03 -7.23
CA ASP A 245 16.81 -16.19 -6.46
C ASP A 245 17.77 -16.57 -5.32
N ASP A 246 19.09 -16.43 -5.53
CA ASP A 246 20.08 -16.70 -4.47
C ASP A 246 19.80 -15.90 -3.21
N MET A 247 19.53 -14.60 -3.35
CA MET A 247 19.16 -13.77 -2.20
C MET A 247 17.78 -14.14 -1.64
N ALA A 248 16.84 -14.59 -2.47
CA ALA A 248 15.56 -15.07 -2.00
C ALA A 248 15.72 -16.32 -1.13
N ASP A 249 16.67 -17.20 -1.46
CA ASP A 249 17.00 -18.40 -0.67
C ASP A 249 17.67 -18.04 0.66
N GLU A 250 18.59 -17.08 0.69
CA GLU A 250 19.12 -16.52 1.93
C GLU A 250 18.01 -15.94 2.81
N MET A 251 17.08 -15.18 2.23
CA MET A 251 15.93 -14.61 2.93
C MET A 251 15.05 -15.68 3.59
N ARG A 252 14.87 -16.84 2.95
CA ARG A 252 14.09 -17.95 3.50
C ARG A 252 14.73 -18.61 4.74
N GLN A 253 16.04 -18.41 4.95
CA GLN A 253 16.76 -18.90 6.15
C GLN A 253 16.61 -17.96 7.35
N LEU A 254 16.03 -16.78 7.19
CA LEU A 254 15.86 -15.83 8.29
C LEU A 254 14.92 -16.37 9.37
N VAL A 255 15.38 -16.26 10.60
CA VAL A 255 14.58 -16.56 11.79
C VAL A 255 14.32 -15.30 12.61
N ASN A 256 13.22 -15.31 13.35
CA ASN A 256 12.86 -14.25 14.28
C ASN A 256 13.51 -14.44 15.66
N ALA A 257 13.18 -13.55 16.59
CA ALA A 257 13.68 -13.61 17.97
C ALA A 257 13.38 -14.94 18.70
N ASP A 258 12.36 -15.67 18.26
CA ASP A 258 11.92 -16.95 18.83
C ASP A 258 12.54 -18.15 18.11
N GLY A 259 13.44 -17.94 17.14
CA GLY A 259 14.05 -18.98 16.32
C GLY A 259 13.11 -19.57 15.25
N LEU A 260 11.96 -18.96 15.00
CA LEU A 260 11.00 -19.39 14.00
C LEU A 260 11.23 -18.71 12.66
N PRO A 261 10.87 -19.32 11.53
CA PRO A 261 10.98 -18.68 10.22
C PRO A 261 10.25 -17.33 10.17
N VAL A 262 10.88 -16.33 9.56
CA VAL A 262 10.28 -15.02 9.31
C VAL A 262 9.54 -14.99 7.98
N VAL A 263 10.15 -15.61 6.96
CA VAL A 263 9.63 -15.62 5.61
C VAL A 263 8.64 -16.75 5.44
N ARG A 264 7.42 -16.39 5.07
CA ARG A 264 6.40 -17.38 4.72
C ARG A 264 6.69 -18.01 3.36
N ASP A 265 6.73 -17.22 2.33
CA ASP A 265 7.06 -17.54 0.94
C ASP A 265 6.90 -16.29 0.06
N SER A 266 6.87 -16.47 -1.26
CA SER A 266 6.74 -15.40 -2.24
C SER A 266 5.29 -14.95 -2.46
N PHE A 267 5.14 -13.69 -2.87
CA PHE A 267 3.92 -13.12 -3.40
C PHE A 267 4.22 -12.50 -4.76
N LEU A 268 3.59 -13.03 -5.80
CA LEU A 268 3.92 -12.73 -7.19
C LEU A 268 2.71 -12.20 -7.96
N ALA A 269 2.96 -11.28 -8.88
CA ALA A 269 1.97 -10.82 -9.83
C ALA A 269 2.31 -11.37 -11.21
N LEU A 270 1.38 -12.10 -11.80
CA LEU A 270 1.56 -12.78 -13.09
C LEU A 270 0.58 -12.23 -14.13
N PRO A 271 1.00 -12.11 -15.40
CA PRO A 271 0.10 -11.71 -16.47
C PRO A 271 -0.98 -12.77 -16.71
N VAL A 272 -2.21 -12.32 -16.88
CA VAL A 272 -3.35 -13.16 -17.27
C VAL A 272 -4.17 -12.45 -18.34
N SER A 273 -4.88 -13.21 -19.16
CA SER A 273 -5.67 -12.67 -20.28
C SER A 273 -6.93 -11.92 -19.80
N HIS A 274 -7.48 -12.32 -18.67
CA HIS A 274 -8.75 -11.81 -18.15
C HIS A 274 -8.60 -11.17 -16.76
N LYS A 275 -9.49 -10.25 -16.46
CA LYS A 275 -9.64 -9.72 -15.10
C LYS A 275 -10.14 -10.80 -14.16
N MET A 276 -9.66 -10.76 -12.92
CA MET A 276 -10.25 -11.56 -11.86
C MET A 276 -11.76 -11.30 -11.79
N PRO A 277 -12.60 -12.34 -11.77
CA PRO A 277 -14.05 -12.19 -11.72
C PRO A 277 -14.53 -11.34 -10.55
N ALA A 278 -15.53 -10.51 -10.77
CA ALA A 278 -16.20 -9.78 -9.71
C ALA A 278 -16.82 -10.79 -8.72
N GLY A 279 -16.54 -10.63 -7.43
CA GLY A 279 -16.95 -11.61 -6.41
C GLY A 279 -15.87 -12.65 -6.03
N GLY A 280 -14.71 -12.66 -6.72
CA GLY A 280 -13.61 -13.56 -6.38
C GLY A 280 -14.03 -15.02 -6.38
N LYS A 281 -13.73 -15.79 -5.32
CA LYS A 281 -14.07 -17.22 -5.18
C LYS A 281 -15.57 -17.56 -5.28
N LEU A 282 -16.44 -16.60 -5.06
CA LEU A 282 -17.89 -16.78 -5.16
C LEU A 282 -18.40 -16.71 -6.61
N SER A 283 -17.56 -16.24 -7.54
CA SER A 283 -17.92 -16.23 -8.97
C SER A 283 -17.83 -17.62 -9.58
N ALA A 284 -18.77 -17.96 -10.46
CA ALA A 284 -18.71 -19.17 -11.25
C ALA A 284 -17.43 -19.27 -12.09
N ASP A 285 -16.93 -18.13 -12.58
CA ASP A 285 -15.73 -18.05 -13.42
C ASP A 285 -14.43 -18.13 -12.65
N TRP A 286 -14.47 -18.14 -11.32
CA TRP A 286 -13.26 -18.18 -10.48
C TRP A 286 -12.37 -19.38 -10.79
N ARG A 287 -12.95 -20.56 -10.99
CA ARG A 287 -12.17 -21.78 -11.21
C ARG A 287 -11.37 -21.70 -12.50
N ALA A 288 -11.98 -21.20 -13.58
CA ALA A 288 -11.31 -21.03 -14.87
C ALA A 288 -10.17 -20.00 -14.76
N TRP A 289 -10.43 -18.86 -14.14
CA TRP A 289 -9.42 -17.82 -13.92
C TRP A 289 -8.27 -18.32 -13.04
N ALA A 290 -8.55 -19.04 -11.97
CA ALA A 290 -7.52 -19.62 -11.09
C ALA A 290 -6.71 -20.71 -11.79
N ALA A 291 -7.30 -21.46 -12.72
CA ALA A 291 -6.61 -22.45 -13.54
C ALA A 291 -5.64 -21.77 -14.52
N GLU A 292 -6.06 -20.72 -15.22
CA GLU A 292 -5.19 -19.91 -16.08
C GLU A 292 -3.98 -19.39 -15.29
N LEU A 293 -4.21 -18.84 -14.10
CA LEU A 293 -3.15 -18.30 -13.26
C LEU A 293 -2.15 -19.38 -12.81
N ARG A 294 -2.64 -20.60 -12.49
CA ARG A 294 -1.75 -21.74 -12.18
C ARG A 294 -0.93 -22.19 -13.38
N GLN A 295 -1.54 -22.23 -14.57
CA GLN A 295 -0.83 -22.57 -15.80
C GLN A 295 0.27 -21.55 -16.11
N THR A 296 -0.03 -20.25 -15.97
CA THR A 296 0.96 -19.17 -16.12
C THR A 296 2.10 -19.31 -15.12
N ALA A 297 1.78 -19.64 -13.87
CA ALA A 297 2.78 -19.88 -12.83
C ALA A 297 3.64 -21.11 -13.14
N ALA A 298 3.04 -22.21 -13.55
CA ALA A 298 3.75 -23.44 -13.91
C ALA A 298 4.69 -23.22 -15.09
N ALA A 299 4.26 -22.48 -16.12
CA ALA A 299 5.11 -22.08 -17.25
C ALA A 299 6.30 -21.20 -16.83
N ALA A 300 6.17 -20.50 -15.71
CA ALA A 300 7.26 -19.71 -15.09
C ALA A 300 8.07 -20.52 -14.05
N GLY A 301 7.98 -21.86 -14.04
CA GLY A 301 8.74 -22.72 -13.14
C GLY A 301 8.14 -22.89 -11.73
N MET A 302 6.90 -22.44 -11.50
CA MET A 302 6.23 -22.47 -10.18
C MET A 302 4.95 -23.33 -10.23
N PRO A 303 5.05 -24.66 -10.22
CA PRO A 303 3.89 -25.55 -10.40
C PRO A 303 2.91 -25.54 -9.21
N ASN A 304 3.39 -25.23 -8.01
CA ASN A 304 2.62 -25.25 -6.78
C ASN A 304 2.40 -23.83 -6.26
N VAL A 305 1.29 -23.20 -6.65
CA VAL A 305 0.95 -21.83 -6.24
C VAL A 305 -0.49 -21.72 -5.76
N TRP A 306 -0.73 -20.71 -4.93
CA TRP A 306 -2.06 -20.34 -4.47
C TRP A 306 -2.57 -19.08 -5.18
N PRO A 307 -3.63 -19.17 -6.00
CA PRO A 307 -4.27 -18.00 -6.59
C PRO A 307 -4.93 -17.12 -5.53
N CYS A 308 -4.49 -15.87 -5.45
CA CYS A 308 -5.07 -14.89 -4.51
C CYS A 308 -6.50 -14.52 -4.95
N PRO A 309 -7.52 -14.69 -4.11
CA PRO A 309 -8.90 -14.34 -4.45
C PRO A 309 -9.17 -12.83 -4.48
N GLY A 310 -8.15 -11.99 -4.22
CA GLY A 310 -8.27 -10.53 -4.23
C GLY A 310 -9.04 -9.93 -3.06
N LYS A 311 -9.55 -10.77 -2.17
CA LYS A 311 -10.19 -10.38 -0.91
C LYS A 311 -9.54 -11.16 0.23
N CYS A 312 -8.93 -10.43 1.14
CA CYS A 312 -8.30 -11.04 2.31
C CYS A 312 -9.35 -11.60 3.27
N GLY A 313 -9.05 -12.79 3.85
CA GLY A 313 -10.01 -13.55 4.64
C GLY A 313 -10.68 -14.68 3.86
N ASP A 314 -10.75 -14.60 2.53
CA ASP A 314 -11.34 -15.64 1.69
C ASP A 314 -10.30 -16.70 1.25
N CYS A 315 -9.01 -16.48 1.50
CA CYS A 315 -7.96 -17.32 0.96
C CYS A 315 -7.80 -18.67 1.66
N ALA A 316 -8.06 -18.79 2.95
CA ALA A 316 -7.68 -20.00 3.71
C ALA A 316 -8.84 -20.94 4.07
N GLY A 317 -9.92 -20.92 3.32
CA GLY A 317 -10.98 -21.94 3.40
C GLY A 317 -11.66 -22.08 4.77
N GLY A 318 -12.98 -22.03 4.77
CA GLY A 318 -13.81 -22.30 5.93
C GLY A 318 -14.31 -21.02 6.63
N VAL A 319 -15.62 -21.01 6.81
CA VAL A 319 -16.33 -19.98 7.58
C VAL A 319 -15.77 -19.98 9.01
N GLY A 320 -15.23 -18.85 9.45
CA GLY A 320 -14.78 -18.66 10.84
C GLY A 320 -13.27 -18.76 11.09
N VAL A 321 -12.46 -19.13 10.11
CA VAL A 321 -11.00 -19.17 10.27
C VAL A 321 -10.40 -17.91 9.64
N ASN A 322 -10.10 -16.90 10.45
CA ASN A 322 -9.43 -15.66 10.07
C ASN A 322 -7.94 -15.88 9.72
N ILE A 323 -7.61 -16.94 8.99
CA ILE A 323 -6.25 -17.22 8.55
C ILE A 323 -6.07 -16.65 7.16
N HIS A 324 -5.38 -15.53 7.10
CA HIS A 324 -4.90 -14.97 5.83
C HIS A 324 -3.67 -15.76 5.39
N ALA A 325 -3.68 -16.35 4.21
CA ALA A 325 -2.53 -17.08 3.67
C ALA A 325 -1.22 -16.29 3.82
N CYS A 326 -1.24 -15.00 3.49
CA CYS A 326 -0.07 -14.11 3.56
C CYS A 326 0.37 -13.75 4.99
N GLY A 327 -0.44 -13.99 5.99
CA GLY A 327 -0.15 -13.70 7.40
C GLY A 327 0.10 -14.96 8.24
N SER A 328 0.24 -16.12 7.63
CA SER A 328 0.39 -17.40 8.32
C SER A 328 1.62 -18.16 7.85
N LEU A 329 2.54 -18.46 8.76
CA LEU A 329 3.71 -19.33 8.50
C LEU A 329 3.32 -20.77 8.19
N ASN A 330 2.13 -21.20 8.58
CA ASN A 330 1.62 -22.54 8.24
C ASN A 330 1.19 -22.67 6.77
N PHE A 331 1.20 -21.56 6.03
CA PHE A 331 0.87 -21.53 4.62
C PHE A 331 2.13 -21.27 3.79
N ASN A 332 2.87 -22.32 3.49
CA ASN A 332 4.21 -22.29 2.90
C ASN A 332 4.22 -22.53 1.38
N MET A 333 3.34 -21.89 0.64
CA MET A 333 3.39 -21.92 -0.82
C MET A 333 3.30 -20.51 -1.41
N PRO A 334 3.91 -20.26 -2.58
CA PRO A 334 3.82 -18.97 -3.25
C PRO A 334 2.36 -18.55 -3.46
N VAL A 335 2.05 -17.30 -3.16
CA VAL A 335 0.74 -16.70 -3.48
C VAL A 335 0.89 -15.90 -4.76
N VAL A 336 0.02 -16.15 -5.72
CA VAL A 336 0.02 -15.46 -7.01
C VAL A 336 -1.25 -14.65 -7.22
N ILE A 337 -1.13 -13.48 -7.86
CA ILE A 337 -2.26 -12.64 -8.27
C ILE A 337 -2.14 -12.32 -9.75
N GLY A 338 -3.28 -12.37 -10.46
CA GLY A 338 -3.33 -12.01 -11.86
C GLY A 338 -3.33 -10.50 -12.08
N ILE A 339 -2.53 -10.05 -13.04
CA ILE A 339 -2.53 -8.69 -13.60
C ILE A 339 -2.87 -8.76 -15.09
N HIS A 340 -3.63 -7.75 -15.60
CA HIS A 340 -4.07 -7.67 -16.99
C HIS A 340 -4.04 -6.22 -17.48
#